data_5ffe84ae2df7c04e9dc6d882442886db
#
_entry.id   5ffe84ae2df7c04e9dc6d882442886db
#
_cell.length_a   1.000
_cell.length_b   1.000
_cell.length_c   1.000
_cell.angle_alpha   90.00
_cell.angle_beta   90.00
_cell.angle_gamma   90.00
#
_symmetry.space_group_name_H-M   'P 1'
#
loop_
_entity.id
_entity.type
_entity.pdbx_description
1 polymer ?
#
loop_
_entity_poly.entity_id
_entity_poly.type
_entity_poly.pdbx_seq_one_letter_code
_entity_poly.pdbx_strand_id
1 'polypeptide(L)'
;LRQGDSVGMLSFSDRIHNFTPAKNGVKHINRLLNASYDQHARYVESRYDDAFLYLRSHCSKRSLVILVTNVIDEINSHQIQQYMTSLTGRHLPLGVFLRDREIFSAVDEFESCVKPGGKVTYEAAAAADILNWRRQVIRDLRHQGALAMDLFPEDLTSELINQYLQIKARHLL
;
A
#
# COMPACT_ATOMS: atom_id res chain seq x y z
N LEU A 1 -18.63 7.54 -0.97
CA LEU A 1 -19.11 8.93 -1.03
C LEU A 1 -20.65 9.05 -1.10
N ARG A 2 -21.36 8.08 -1.68
CA ARG A 2 -22.85 8.05 -1.62
C ARG A 2 -23.40 7.76 -0.21
N GLN A 3 -22.58 7.24 0.70
CA GLN A 3 -22.94 6.89 2.09
C GLN A 3 -22.49 7.95 3.12
N GLY A 4 -22.16 9.17 2.67
CA GLY A 4 -21.75 10.26 3.56
C GLY A 4 -20.28 10.25 3.95
N ASP A 5 -19.48 9.31 3.44
CA ASP A 5 -18.05 9.22 3.76
C ASP A 5 -17.26 10.35 3.10
N SER A 6 -16.24 10.82 3.80
CA SER A 6 -15.30 11.81 3.29
C SER A 6 -14.00 11.12 2.86
N VAL A 7 -13.54 11.40 1.65
CA VAL A 7 -12.31 10.84 1.09
C VAL A 7 -11.34 11.95 0.75
N GLY A 8 -10.09 11.80 1.14
CA GLY A 8 -8.96 12.64 0.72
C GLY A 8 -7.93 11.81 -0.02
N MET A 9 -7.00 12.46 -0.69
CA MET A 9 -5.91 11.81 -1.40
C MET A 9 -4.62 12.60 -1.23
N LEU A 10 -3.53 11.88 -0.99
CA LEU A 10 -2.17 12.38 -0.98
C LEU A 10 -1.37 11.56 -1.99
N SER A 11 -0.79 12.20 -3.00
CA SER A 11 0.14 11.59 -3.93
C SER A 11 1.55 12.12 -3.71
N PHE A 12 2.52 11.22 -3.69
CA PHE A 12 3.91 11.56 -3.41
C PHE A 12 4.88 10.64 -4.16
N SER A 13 6.11 11.10 -4.32
CA SER A 13 7.29 10.32 -4.67
C SER A 13 8.49 10.85 -3.88
N ASP A 14 9.50 11.44 -4.52
CA ASP A 14 10.59 12.20 -3.88
C ASP A 14 10.09 13.48 -3.16
N ARG A 15 8.85 13.85 -3.41
CA ARG A 15 8.14 14.98 -2.79
C ARG A 15 6.63 14.75 -2.84
N ILE A 16 5.90 15.58 -2.12
CA ILE A 16 4.43 15.62 -2.21
C ILE A 16 4.03 16.30 -3.51
N HIS A 17 3.28 15.59 -4.36
CA HIS A 17 2.79 16.10 -5.63
C HIS A 17 1.44 16.77 -5.48
N ASN A 18 0.51 16.12 -4.78
CA ASN A 18 -0.85 16.63 -4.61
C ASN A 18 -1.40 16.23 -3.25
N PHE A 19 -2.15 17.13 -2.65
CA PHE A 19 -2.98 16.86 -1.48
C PHE A 19 -4.39 17.39 -1.70
N THR A 20 -5.34 16.48 -1.70
CA THR A 20 -6.77 16.81 -1.73
C THR A 20 -7.38 16.45 -0.38
N PRO A 21 -7.78 17.43 0.44
CA PRO A 21 -8.33 17.19 1.77
C PRO A 21 -9.63 16.39 1.70
N ALA A 22 -9.91 15.64 2.77
CA ALA A 22 -11.10 14.79 2.85
C ALA A 22 -12.40 15.59 2.81
N LYS A 23 -13.23 15.32 1.82
CA LYS A 23 -14.57 15.88 1.64
C LYS A 23 -15.51 14.82 1.08
N ASN A 24 -16.81 15.07 1.20
CA ASN A 24 -17.86 14.22 0.64
C ASN A 24 -18.46 14.85 -0.64
N GLY A 25 -19.31 14.08 -1.32
CA GLY A 25 -20.12 14.53 -2.46
C GLY A 25 -19.51 14.23 -3.83
N VAL A 26 -20.39 14.21 -4.84
CA VAL A 26 -20.03 13.81 -6.22
C VAL A 26 -19.03 14.77 -6.88
N LYS A 27 -19.16 16.07 -6.62
CA LYS A 27 -18.20 17.08 -7.15
C LYS A 27 -16.76 16.82 -6.64
N HIS A 28 -16.64 16.25 -5.45
CA HIS A 28 -15.35 15.93 -4.88
C HIS A 28 -14.68 14.72 -5.56
N ILE A 29 -15.48 13.76 -6.05
CA ILE A 29 -14.96 12.63 -6.85
C ILE A 29 -14.22 13.14 -8.09
N ASN A 30 -14.83 14.08 -8.83
CA ASN A 30 -14.20 14.65 -10.02
C ASN A 30 -12.89 15.37 -9.66
N ARG A 31 -12.84 16.02 -8.50
CA ARG A 31 -11.60 16.65 -8.01
C ARG A 31 -10.50 15.65 -7.72
N LEU A 32 -10.84 14.50 -7.10
CA LEU A 32 -9.89 13.42 -6.85
C LEU A 32 -9.40 12.81 -8.16
N LEU A 33 -10.30 12.55 -9.11
CA LEU A 33 -9.94 12.02 -10.43
C LEU A 33 -9.00 12.96 -11.18
N ASN A 34 -9.30 14.26 -11.21
CA ASN A 34 -8.44 15.26 -11.85
C ASN A 34 -7.06 15.35 -11.15
N ALA A 35 -7.02 15.22 -9.84
CA ALA A 35 -5.78 15.26 -9.07
C ALA A 35 -4.90 14.01 -9.28
N SER A 36 -5.50 12.89 -9.67
CA SER A 36 -4.78 11.64 -9.98
C SER A 36 -4.39 11.49 -11.45
N TYR A 37 -5.09 12.16 -12.35
CA TYR A 37 -4.94 11.96 -13.79
C TYR A 37 -3.57 12.39 -14.33
N ASP A 38 -2.97 13.45 -13.78
CA ASP A 38 -1.70 14.03 -14.25
C ASP A 38 -0.49 13.52 -13.45
N GLN A 39 -0.60 12.34 -12.88
CA GLN A 39 0.49 11.73 -12.12
C GLN A 39 1.27 10.77 -13.00
N HIS A 40 2.51 11.13 -13.32
CA HIS A 40 3.41 10.28 -14.08
C HIS A 40 4.45 9.64 -13.15
N ALA A 41 4.66 8.34 -13.32
CA ALA A 41 5.69 7.61 -12.59
C ALA A 41 7.09 8.17 -12.92
N ARG A 42 7.92 8.32 -11.88
CA ARG A 42 9.32 8.71 -12.01
C ARG A 42 10.20 7.65 -11.35
N TYR A 43 11.37 7.43 -11.90
CA TYR A 43 12.39 6.56 -11.30
C TYR A 43 13.13 7.30 -10.19
N VAL A 44 12.44 7.54 -9.08
CA VAL A 44 12.98 8.24 -7.91
C VAL A 44 12.55 7.50 -6.66
N GLU A 45 13.35 7.59 -5.62
CA GLU A 45 13.04 6.99 -4.33
C GLU A 45 11.88 7.73 -3.66
N SER A 46 10.92 6.97 -3.11
CA SER A 46 9.74 7.54 -2.48
C SER A 46 10.03 7.97 -1.04
N ARG A 47 9.73 9.23 -0.72
CA ARG A 47 9.91 9.79 0.61
C ARG A 47 8.68 9.56 1.49
N TYR A 48 8.62 8.39 2.09
CA TYR A 48 7.53 8.02 3.02
C TYR A 48 7.51 8.90 4.26
N ASP A 49 8.68 9.32 4.76
CA ASP A 49 8.83 10.23 5.90
C ASP A 49 8.05 11.53 5.69
N ASP A 50 8.29 12.22 4.59
CA ASP A 50 7.61 13.47 4.26
C ASP A 50 6.09 13.28 4.09
N ALA A 51 5.68 12.20 3.43
CA ALA A 51 4.28 11.89 3.19
C ALA A 51 3.52 11.66 4.50
N PHE A 52 4.08 10.87 5.41
CA PHE A 52 3.45 10.58 6.70
C PHE A 52 3.45 11.78 7.65
N LEU A 53 4.52 12.58 7.68
CA LEU A 53 4.58 13.84 8.42
C LEU A 53 3.52 14.83 7.92
N TYR A 54 3.40 14.95 6.60
CA TYR A 54 2.39 15.81 5.99
C TYR A 54 0.96 15.34 6.32
N LEU A 55 0.71 14.03 6.19
CA LEU A 55 -0.58 13.45 6.54
C LEU A 55 -0.94 13.75 8.01
N ARG A 56 0.01 13.53 8.92
CA ARG A 56 -0.17 13.75 10.36
C ARG A 56 -0.53 15.19 10.68
N SER A 57 0.02 16.17 9.95
CA SER A 57 -0.25 17.58 10.16
C SER A 57 -1.61 18.02 9.58
N HIS A 58 -2.11 17.34 8.55
CA HIS A 58 -3.33 17.74 7.83
C HIS A 58 -4.54 16.85 8.13
N CYS A 59 -4.34 15.66 8.71
CA CYS A 59 -5.41 14.72 9.06
C CYS A 59 -5.57 14.65 10.58
N SER A 60 -6.45 15.49 11.14
CA SER A 60 -6.67 15.55 12.59
C SER A 60 -7.73 14.58 13.10
N LYS A 61 -8.68 14.18 12.26
CA LYS A 61 -9.78 13.27 12.62
C LYS A 61 -9.35 11.81 12.46
N ARG A 62 -9.85 10.94 13.34
CA ARG A 62 -9.69 9.49 13.18
C ARG A 62 -10.19 9.07 11.79
N SER A 63 -9.36 8.37 11.05
CA SER A 63 -9.62 8.02 9.65
C SER A 63 -8.99 6.67 9.31
N LEU A 64 -9.55 5.98 8.32
CA LEU A 64 -8.88 4.90 7.62
C LEU A 64 -7.81 5.53 6.72
N VAL A 65 -6.55 5.22 6.96
CA VAL A 65 -5.42 5.67 6.15
C VAL A 65 -4.95 4.49 5.29
N ILE A 66 -5.17 4.60 3.99
CA ILE A 66 -4.81 3.56 3.03
C ILE A 66 -3.53 3.98 2.33
N LEU A 67 -2.46 3.22 2.52
CA LEU A 67 -1.23 3.36 1.75
C LEU A 67 -1.22 2.31 0.64
N VAL A 68 -1.24 2.74 -0.62
CA VAL A 68 -1.06 1.86 -1.78
C VAL A 68 0.36 2.01 -2.28
N THR A 69 1.11 0.94 -2.30
CA THR A 69 2.53 0.96 -2.69
C THR A 69 2.98 -0.40 -3.21
N ASN A 70 4.09 -0.39 -3.95
CA ASN A 70 4.84 -1.58 -4.29
C ASN A 70 6.16 -1.55 -3.50
N VAL A 71 6.37 -2.53 -2.62
CA VAL A 71 7.58 -2.62 -1.78
C VAL A 71 8.49 -3.68 -2.36
N ILE A 72 9.67 -3.26 -2.78
CA ILE A 72 10.67 -4.10 -3.45
C ILE A 72 12.00 -4.14 -2.65
N ASP A 73 12.18 -3.25 -1.68
CA ASP A 73 13.43 -3.13 -0.94
C ASP A 73 13.21 -3.07 0.58
N GLU A 74 14.26 -3.45 1.33
CA GLU A 74 14.24 -3.57 2.78
C GLU A 74 14.15 -2.21 3.47
N ILE A 75 14.79 -1.17 2.91
CA ILE A 75 14.87 0.16 3.52
C ILE A 75 13.48 0.81 3.55
N ASN A 76 12.81 0.81 2.41
CA ASN A 76 11.45 1.37 2.30
C ASN A 76 10.45 0.63 3.16
N SER A 77 10.59 -0.70 3.31
CA SER A 77 9.71 -1.46 4.20
C SER A 77 9.84 -1.10 5.64
N HIS A 78 11.06 -0.97 6.12
CA HIS A 78 11.29 -0.61 7.51
C HIS A 78 10.70 0.78 7.80
N GLN A 79 10.84 1.73 6.88
CA GLN A 79 10.21 3.03 6.98
C GLN A 79 8.67 2.93 6.98
N ILE A 80 8.09 2.19 6.05
CA ILE A 80 6.63 1.98 5.97
C ILE A 80 6.12 1.37 7.27
N GLN A 81 6.79 0.32 7.77
CA GLN A 81 6.42 -0.34 9.01
C GLN A 81 6.43 0.64 10.19
N GLN A 82 7.48 1.43 10.35
CA GLN A 82 7.61 2.40 11.41
C GLN A 82 6.51 3.47 11.34
N TYR A 83 6.27 4.03 10.17
CA TYR A 83 5.28 5.09 10.01
C TYR A 83 3.85 4.57 10.10
N MET A 84 3.53 3.43 9.49
CA MET A 84 2.20 2.80 9.60
C MET A 84 1.87 2.49 11.06
N THR A 85 2.83 1.91 11.79
CA THR A 85 2.65 1.63 13.22
C THR A 85 2.43 2.92 14.04
N SER A 86 3.12 4.00 13.71
CA SER A 86 2.94 5.28 14.40
C SER A 86 1.54 5.89 14.22
N LEU A 87 0.80 5.47 13.20
CA LEU A 87 -0.59 5.88 12.97
C LEU A 87 -1.59 5.07 13.79
N THR A 88 -1.21 3.88 14.27
CA THR A 88 -2.11 3.06 15.11
C THR A 88 -2.46 3.83 16.38
N GLY A 89 -3.59 3.70 16.92
CA GLY A 89 -4.03 4.50 18.08
C GLY A 89 -4.75 5.81 17.72
N ARG A 90 -4.34 6.53 16.68
CA ARG A 90 -5.07 7.72 16.21
C ARG A 90 -5.92 7.43 14.96
N HIS A 91 -5.38 6.67 14.06
CA HIS A 91 -6.00 6.28 12.79
C HIS A 91 -6.06 4.76 12.68
N LEU A 92 -6.76 4.25 11.68
CA LEU A 92 -6.72 2.86 11.29
C LEU A 92 -5.86 2.75 10.01
N PRO A 93 -4.59 2.33 10.12
CA PRO A 93 -3.72 2.19 8.95
C PRO A 93 -4.01 0.88 8.21
N LEU A 94 -4.07 0.97 6.88
CA LEU A 94 -4.20 -0.16 5.96
C LEU A 94 -3.11 -0.05 4.88
N GLY A 95 -2.14 -0.94 4.91
CA GLY A 95 -1.15 -1.11 3.84
C GLY A 95 -1.69 -2.01 2.74
N VAL A 96 -1.67 -1.54 1.51
CA VAL A 96 -2.00 -2.31 0.30
C VAL A 96 -0.73 -2.44 -0.52
N PHE A 97 -0.16 -3.63 -0.51
CA PHE A 97 1.08 -3.96 -1.19
C PHE A 97 0.76 -4.59 -2.54
N LEU A 98 1.04 -3.87 -3.62
CA LEU A 98 0.80 -4.37 -4.96
C LEU A 98 1.88 -5.39 -5.34
N ARG A 99 1.45 -6.51 -5.90
CA ARG A 99 2.31 -7.59 -6.40
C ARG A 99 2.80 -7.25 -7.80
N ASP A 100 4.07 -7.51 -8.04
CA ASP A 100 4.64 -7.49 -9.37
C ASP A 100 4.59 -8.89 -9.98
N ARG A 101 3.95 -9.04 -11.14
CA ARG A 101 3.80 -10.35 -11.81
C ARG A 101 5.13 -10.95 -12.21
N GLU A 102 6.10 -10.13 -12.62
CA GLU A 102 7.41 -10.62 -13.06
C GLU A 102 8.15 -11.31 -11.90
N ILE A 103 8.10 -10.72 -10.69
CA ILE A 103 8.74 -11.29 -9.51
C ILE A 103 8.05 -12.59 -9.10
N PHE A 104 6.73 -12.65 -9.12
CA PHE A 104 5.97 -13.84 -8.74
C PHE A 104 6.11 -14.96 -9.75
N SER A 105 6.04 -14.66 -11.06
CA SER A 105 6.21 -15.67 -12.12
C SER A 105 7.61 -16.27 -12.14
N ALA A 106 8.65 -15.48 -11.84
CA ALA A 106 10.02 -16.01 -11.76
C ALA A 106 10.17 -17.10 -10.69
N VAL A 107 9.43 -17.02 -9.58
CA VAL A 107 9.43 -18.05 -8.53
C VAL A 107 8.57 -19.24 -8.93
N ASP A 108 7.37 -19.01 -9.46
CA ASP A 108 6.44 -20.06 -9.88
C ASP A 108 7.02 -20.91 -11.02
N GLU A 109 7.69 -20.28 -12.00
CA GLU A 109 8.41 -20.99 -13.06
C GLU A 109 9.55 -21.85 -12.51
N PHE A 110 10.28 -21.32 -11.54
CA PHE A 110 11.35 -22.05 -10.87
C PHE A 110 10.80 -23.27 -10.12
N GLU A 111 9.74 -23.11 -9.31
CA GLU A 111 9.12 -24.24 -8.58
C GLU A 111 8.59 -25.31 -9.53
N SER A 112 8.09 -24.94 -10.70
CA SER A 112 7.59 -25.86 -11.73
C SER A 112 8.69 -26.57 -12.52
N CYS A 113 9.87 -25.95 -12.65
CA CYS A 113 10.99 -26.44 -13.48
C CYS A 113 12.07 -27.18 -12.68
N VAL A 114 12.00 -27.19 -11.34
CA VAL A 114 13.03 -27.85 -10.50
C VAL A 114 12.93 -29.35 -10.61
N LYS A 115 13.77 -29.93 -11.48
CA LYS A 115 14.19 -31.32 -11.36
C LYS A 115 15.21 -31.43 -10.21
N PRO A 116 15.21 -32.49 -9.43
CA PRO A 116 16.24 -32.72 -8.38
C PRO A 116 17.65 -32.56 -8.98
N GLY A 117 18.40 -31.55 -8.58
CA GLY A 117 19.73 -31.22 -9.11
C GLY A 117 19.81 -30.11 -10.14
N GLY A 118 18.69 -29.41 -10.46
CA GLY A 118 18.69 -28.22 -11.33
C GLY A 118 19.42 -27.04 -10.68
N LYS A 119 20.13 -26.25 -11.49
CA LYS A 119 20.75 -25.00 -11.03
C LYS A 119 19.65 -24.00 -10.71
N VAL A 120 19.62 -23.51 -9.48
CA VAL A 120 18.83 -22.35 -9.09
C VAL A 120 19.32 -21.18 -9.92
N THR A 121 18.44 -20.54 -10.69
CA THR A 121 18.82 -19.29 -11.37
C THR A 121 18.96 -18.21 -10.30
N TYR A 122 19.95 -17.33 -10.47
CA TYR A 122 20.18 -16.21 -9.55
C TYR A 122 18.93 -15.33 -9.40
N GLU A 123 18.21 -15.15 -10.50
CA GLU A 123 16.94 -14.40 -10.55
C GLU A 123 15.85 -15.02 -9.66
N ALA A 124 15.66 -16.32 -9.72
CA ALA A 124 14.68 -17.01 -8.89
C ALA A 124 15.02 -16.95 -7.40
N ALA A 125 16.30 -17.05 -7.07
CA ALA A 125 16.76 -16.92 -5.68
C ALA A 125 16.51 -15.50 -5.17
N ALA A 126 16.87 -14.48 -5.93
CA ALA A 126 16.63 -13.08 -5.59
C ALA A 126 15.12 -12.77 -5.45
N ALA A 127 14.30 -13.28 -6.37
CA ALA A 127 12.85 -13.14 -6.29
C ALA A 127 12.26 -13.83 -5.04
N ALA A 128 12.74 -15.02 -4.69
CA ALA A 128 12.31 -15.72 -3.48
C ALA A 128 12.68 -14.93 -2.21
N ASP A 129 13.85 -14.33 -2.16
CA ASP A 129 14.26 -13.48 -1.03
C ASP A 129 13.34 -12.26 -0.89
N ILE A 130 13.02 -11.57 -1.99
CA ILE A 130 12.07 -10.45 -2.01
C ILE A 130 10.70 -10.90 -1.48
N LEU A 131 10.18 -12.06 -1.92
CA LEU A 131 8.88 -12.55 -1.48
C LEU A 131 8.87 -12.96 -0.01
N ASN A 132 9.92 -13.60 0.49
CA ASN A 132 10.04 -13.98 1.90
C ASN A 132 10.04 -12.75 2.80
N TRP A 133 10.83 -11.78 2.44
CA TRP A 133 10.95 -10.54 3.13
C TRP A 133 9.63 -9.73 3.11
N ARG A 134 8.97 -9.63 1.97
CA ARG A 134 7.65 -9.02 1.83
C ARG A 134 6.62 -9.67 2.76
N ARG A 135 6.60 -11.02 2.82
CA ARG A 135 5.72 -11.76 3.74
C ARG A 135 6.01 -11.42 5.20
N GLN A 136 7.29 -11.21 5.55
CA GLN A 136 7.69 -10.81 6.90
C GLN A 136 7.12 -9.42 7.25
N VAL A 137 7.31 -8.42 6.39
CA VAL A 137 6.79 -7.06 6.59
C VAL A 137 5.27 -7.05 6.82
N ILE A 138 4.54 -7.79 6.00
CA ILE A 138 3.08 -7.89 6.10
C ILE A 138 2.66 -8.51 7.45
N ARG A 139 3.36 -9.56 7.89
CA ARG A 139 3.10 -10.18 9.20
C ARG A 139 3.37 -9.20 10.34
N ASP A 140 4.49 -8.52 10.30
CA ASP A 140 4.90 -7.59 11.36
C ASP A 140 3.94 -6.41 11.48
N LEU A 141 3.48 -5.85 10.35
CA LEU A 141 2.45 -4.81 10.34
C LEU A 141 1.16 -5.29 11.02
N ARG A 142 0.71 -6.51 10.70
CA ARG A 142 -0.50 -7.09 11.31
C ARG A 142 -0.34 -7.31 12.82
N HIS A 143 0.82 -7.77 13.26
CA HIS A 143 1.13 -7.93 14.68
C HIS A 143 1.16 -6.58 15.43
N GLN A 144 1.52 -5.50 14.75
CA GLN A 144 1.58 -4.17 15.32
C GLN A 144 0.23 -3.41 15.25
N GLY A 145 -0.84 -4.08 14.82
CA GLY A 145 -2.19 -3.54 14.79
C GLY A 145 -2.54 -2.75 13.53
N ALA A 146 -1.69 -2.75 12.52
CA ALA A 146 -2.02 -2.23 11.19
C ALA A 146 -2.71 -3.32 10.35
N LEU A 147 -3.62 -2.93 9.48
CA LEU A 147 -4.16 -3.83 8.46
C LEU A 147 -3.19 -3.90 7.28
N ALA A 148 -3.07 -5.06 6.66
CA ALA A 148 -2.21 -5.24 5.49
C ALA A 148 -2.83 -6.20 4.49
N MET A 149 -2.80 -5.82 3.21
CA MET A 149 -3.27 -6.60 2.06
C MET A 149 -2.13 -6.75 1.06
N ASP A 150 -2.06 -7.91 0.43
CA ASP A 150 -1.06 -8.26 -0.58
C ASP A 150 -1.79 -8.74 -1.83
N LEU A 151 -1.86 -7.90 -2.86
CA LEU A 151 -2.79 -8.04 -3.98
C LEU A 151 -2.12 -7.81 -5.32
N PHE A 152 -2.61 -8.47 -6.36
CA PHE A 152 -2.34 -8.02 -7.72
C PHE A 152 -3.13 -6.74 -8.05
N PRO A 153 -2.62 -5.89 -8.93
CA PRO A 153 -3.30 -4.64 -9.31
C PRO A 153 -4.74 -4.82 -9.80
N GLU A 154 -5.04 -5.95 -10.44
CA GLU A 154 -6.36 -6.29 -10.97
C GLU A 154 -7.40 -6.50 -9.86
N ASP A 155 -6.96 -7.06 -8.74
CA ASP A 155 -7.83 -7.39 -7.60
C ASP A 155 -8.02 -6.19 -6.65
N LEU A 156 -7.23 -5.12 -6.85
CA LEU A 156 -7.19 -3.98 -5.94
C LEU A 156 -8.58 -3.41 -5.64
N THR A 157 -9.39 -3.19 -6.68
CA THR A 157 -10.68 -2.53 -6.52
C THR A 157 -11.66 -3.39 -5.71
N SER A 158 -11.80 -4.67 -6.06
CA SER A 158 -12.73 -5.59 -5.41
C SER A 158 -12.35 -5.85 -3.96
N GLU A 159 -11.09 -6.17 -3.72
CA GLU A 159 -10.59 -6.51 -2.40
C GLU A 159 -10.56 -5.30 -1.46
N LEU A 160 -10.18 -4.13 -1.96
CA LEU A 160 -10.18 -2.91 -1.17
C LEU A 160 -11.60 -2.49 -0.75
N ILE A 161 -12.58 -2.62 -1.64
CA ILE A 161 -13.99 -2.37 -1.31
C ILE A 161 -14.48 -3.37 -0.26
N ASN A 162 -14.19 -4.66 -0.42
CA ASN A 162 -14.57 -5.69 0.54
C ASN A 162 -13.98 -5.40 1.93
N GLN A 163 -12.69 -5.08 1.97
CA GLN A 163 -12.00 -4.73 3.22
C GLN A 163 -12.61 -3.49 3.88
N TYR A 164 -12.90 -2.46 3.09
CA TYR A 164 -13.56 -1.25 3.59
C TYR A 164 -14.94 -1.54 4.18
N LEU A 165 -15.77 -2.36 3.51
CA LEU A 165 -17.08 -2.75 4.01
C LEU A 165 -16.99 -3.57 5.31
N GLN A 166 -16.00 -4.46 5.43
CA GLN A 166 -15.74 -5.20 6.66
C GLN A 166 -15.32 -4.27 7.82
N ILE A 167 -14.48 -3.28 7.55
CA ILE A 167 -14.07 -2.27 8.54
C ILE A 167 -15.30 -1.49 9.04
N LYS A 168 -16.19 -1.08 8.14
CA LYS A 168 -17.43 -0.39 8.51
C LYS A 168 -18.37 -1.29 9.30
N ALA A 169 -18.56 -2.54 8.88
CA ALA A 169 -19.44 -3.48 9.56
C ALA A 169 -18.98 -3.80 10.99
N ARG A 170 -17.66 -3.76 11.23
CA ARG A 170 -17.06 -3.98 12.55
C ARG A 170 -16.91 -2.71 13.40
N HIS A 171 -17.35 -1.56 12.92
CA HIS A 171 -17.24 -0.26 13.61
C HIS A 171 -15.80 0.07 14.07
N LEU A 172 -14.79 -0.20 13.22
CA LEU A 172 -13.39 0.02 13.54
C LEU A 172 -12.93 1.48 13.32
N LEU A 173 -13.78 2.30 12.70
CA LEU A 173 -13.52 3.72 12.41
C LEU A 173 -14.17 4.66 13.43
#